data_e4a6a8ea6fad320f3b4b948f3a474570
#
_entry.id   e4a6a8ea6fad320f3b4b948f3a474570
#
_cell.length_a   1.000
_cell.length_b   1.000
_cell.length_c   1.000
_cell.angle_alpha   90.00
_cell.angle_beta   90.00
_cell.angle_gamma   90.00
#
_symmetry.space_group_name_H-M   'P 1'
#
loop_
_entity.id
_entity.type
_entity.pdbx_description
1 polymer ?
#
loop_
_entity_poly.entity_id
_entity_poly.type
_entity_poly.pdbx_seq_one_letter_code
_entity_poly.pdbx_strand_id
1 'polypeptide(L)'
;MRPQPAVTASGRRVVYIGDSITDGNWGKADGKPSSQRNLWDRNHLFGSGYMYLCASYYQGYFPDRDYRFFNRGVGGHALGDLAARWQEDVIDLRPDVLSVFVGTNDAERHLGRLLRADDPKTVPDFDFADWERTYRGLLDQARQANPALKIVLCTPFAAPCGKIVEGALGEYYPLRQRILAQCCVIVERIAADYGATLVPFHRLIADLETRLPNGDATYWVW
;
A
#
# COMPACT_ATOMS: atom_id res chain seq x y z
N MET A 1 -14.35 17.58 -21.41
CA MET A 1 -14.27 16.50 -20.41
C MET A 1 -14.96 15.29 -21.04
N ARG A 2 -14.24 14.22 -21.42
CA ARG A 2 -14.89 12.98 -21.81
C ARG A 2 -15.29 12.27 -20.53
N PRO A 3 -16.55 11.86 -20.35
CA PRO A 3 -16.95 11.08 -19.19
C PRO A 3 -16.09 9.81 -19.16
N GLN A 4 -15.69 9.39 -17.96
CA GLN A 4 -15.14 8.03 -17.80
C GLN A 4 -16.16 7.07 -18.43
N PRO A 5 -15.70 6.08 -19.22
CA PRO A 5 -16.64 5.12 -19.78
C PRO A 5 -17.41 4.50 -18.62
N ALA A 6 -18.73 4.50 -18.76
CA ALA A 6 -19.62 3.83 -17.82
C ALA A 6 -19.04 2.44 -17.56
N VAL A 7 -18.87 2.10 -16.30
CA VAL A 7 -18.34 0.81 -15.88
C VAL A 7 -19.38 -0.24 -16.33
N THR A 8 -19.23 -0.74 -17.56
CA THR A 8 -20.05 -1.85 -18.02
C THR A 8 -19.72 -3.10 -17.23
N ALA A 9 -20.72 -3.85 -16.85
CA ALA A 9 -20.71 -4.90 -15.83
C ALA A 9 -19.94 -6.18 -16.17
N SER A 10 -19.09 -6.21 -17.19
CA SER A 10 -18.31 -7.39 -17.58
C SER A 10 -16.83 -7.15 -17.29
N GLY A 11 -16.23 -8.04 -16.55
CA GLY A 11 -14.80 -8.06 -16.23
C GLY A 11 -14.50 -8.01 -14.73
N ARG A 12 -13.47 -8.77 -14.30
CA ARG A 12 -13.02 -8.80 -12.91
C ARG A 12 -12.23 -7.53 -12.58
N ARG A 13 -12.71 -6.77 -11.62
CA ARG A 13 -12.07 -5.54 -11.14
C ARG A 13 -11.08 -5.86 -10.05
N VAL A 14 -9.83 -5.52 -10.31
CA VAL A 14 -8.72 -5.71 -9.37
C VAL A 14 -8.23 -4.33 -8.94
N VAL A 15 -8.48 -3.97 -7.70
CA VAL A 15 -8.07 -2.69 -7.12
C VAL A 15 -6.86 -2.89 -6.24
N TYR A 16 -5.82 -2.10 -6.47
CA TYR A 16 -4.62 -2.02 -5.64
C TYR A 16 -4.62 -0.68 -4.93
N ILE A 17 -4.79 -0.67 -3.61
CA ILE A 17 -4.73 0.53 -2.80
C ILE A 17 -3.53 0.49 -1.86
N GLY A 18 -2.85 1.63 -1.69
CA GLY A 18 -1.66 1.70 -0.85
C GLY A 18 -0.94 3.03 -0.94
N ASP A 19 0.33 2.98 -0.61
CA ASP A 19 1.27 4.10 -0.61
C ASP A 19 2.12 4.20 -1.90
N SER A 20 3.33 4.77 -1.79
CA SER A 20 4.27 4.92 -2.91
C SER A 20 4.69 3.61 -3.56
N ILE A 21 4.73 2.52 -2.80
CA ILE A 21 5.13 1.20 -3.32
C ILE A 21 4.03 0.66 -4.27
N THR A 22 2.76 0.91 -3.95
CA THR A 22 1.64 0.62 -4.84
C THR A 22 1.51 1.64 -5.95
N ASP A 23 1.74 2.93 -5.65
CA ASP A 23 1.73 4.04 -6.61
C ASP A 23 2.65 3.73 -7.80
N GLY A 24 3.87 3.30 -7.54
CA GLY A 24 4.83 3.00 -8.58
C GLY A 24 5.04 4.19 -9.53
N ASN A 25 4.88 5.41 -9.05
CA ASN A 25 5.01 6.64 -9.81
C ASN A 25 4.05 6.74 -11.04
N TRP A 26 2.79 6.26 -10.88
CA TRP A 26 1.80 6.27 -11.96
C TRP A 26 1.23 7.67 -12.27
N GLY A 27 1.53 8.67 -11.45
CA GLY A 27 1.16 10.04 -11.71
C GLY A 27 1.66 10.99 -10.64
N LYS A 28 1.72 12.27 -10.96
CA LYS A 28 2.11 13.30 -10.00
C LYS A 28 1.01 13.47 -8.96
N ALA A 29 1.43 13.47 -7.70
CA ALA A 29 0.53 13.66 -6.55
C ALA A 29 0.17 15.14 -6.32
N ASP A 30 -0.09 15.93 -7.34
CA ASP A 30 -0.33 17.39 -7.27
C ASP A 30 -1.57 17.79 -6.44
N GLY A 31 -1.78 17.11 -5.31
CA GLY A 31 -2.95 17.30 -4.45
C GLY A 31 -4.27 16.80 -5.05
N LYS A 32 -4.20 16.12 -6.20
CA LYS A 32 -5.39 15.58 -6.85
C LYS A 32 -5.79 14.24 -6.25
N PRO A 33 -7.09 13.95 -6.14
CA PRO A 33 -7.58 12.61 -5.83
C PRO A 33 -6.97 11.57 -6.77
N SER A 34 -6.75 10.35 -6.27
CA SER A 34 -6.17 9.25 -7.06
C SER A 34 -6.95 8.96 -8.35
N SER A 35 -8.28 9.13 -8.32
CA SER A 35 -9.17 8.99 -9.49
C SER A 35 -8.91 10.00 -10.61
N GLN A 36 -8.24 11.12 -10.30
CA GLN A 36 -7.94 12.19 -11.27
C GLN A 36 -6.49 12.19 -11.74
N ARG A 37 -5.67 11.27 -11.24
CA ARG A 37 -4.26 11.19 -11.62
C ARG A 37 -4.10 10.57 -13.00
N ASN A 38 -3.05 10.98 -13.72
CA ASN A 38 -2.70 10.48 -15.07
C ASN A 38 -3.79 10.58 -16.13
N LEU A 39 -4.76 11.46 -15.97
CA LEU A 39 -5.80 11.65 -16.99
C LEU A 39 -5.29 12.34 -18.27
N TRP A 40 -4.12 12.98 -18.21
CA TRP A 40 -3.60 13.79 -19.30
C TRP A 40 -2.73 13.00 -20.29
N ASP A 41 -1.92 12.05 -19.84
CA ASP A 41 -1.03 11.28 -20.71
C ASP A 41 -1.39 9.80 -20.86
N ARG A 42 -1.97 9.20 -19.85
CA ARG A 42 -2.37 7.78 -19.78
C ARG A 42 -1.25 6.76 -19.99
N ASN A 43 0.00 7.21 -19.99
CA ASN A 43 1.14 6.34 -20.28
C ASN A 43 1.56 5.48 -19.10
N HIS A 44 1.22 5.90 -17.87
CA HIS A 44 1.66 5.26 -16.63
C HIS A 44 0.46 4.90 -15.73
N LEU A 45 -0.63 4.43 -16.32
CA LEU A 45 -1.87 4.12 -15.58
C LEU A 45 -1.68 3.11 -14.45
N PHE A 46 -0.71 2.22 -14.58
CA PHE A 46 -0.40 1.19 -13.59
C PHE A 46 0.87 1.49 -12.79
N GLY A 47 1.58 2.57 -13.09
CA GLY A 47 2.88 2.85 -12.52
C GLY A 47 3.97 1.92 -13.04
N SER A 48 5.08 1.83 -12.30
CA SER A 48 6.22 0.94 -12.60
C SER A 48 6.54 -0.03 -11.47
N GLY A 49 5.67 -0.13 -10.47
CA GLY A 49 5.83 -1.01 -9.32
C GLY A 49 5.26 -2.43 -9.53
N TYR A 50 5.11 -3.16 -8.42
CA TYR A 50 4.62 -4.55 -8.43
C TYR A 50 3.22 -4.70 -9.06
N MET A 51 2.37 -3.69 -8.90
CA MET A 51 1.03 -3.66 -9.50
C MET A 51 1.10 -3.74 -11.03
N TYR A 52 2.02 -2.99 -11.65
CA TYR A 52 2.26 -3.04 -13.08
C TYR A 52 2.66 -4.44 -13.54
N LEU A 53 3.56 -5.09 -12.83
CA LEU A 53 3.99 -6.46 -13.15
C LEU A 53 2.82 -7.44 -13.07
N CYS A 54 1.99 -7.36 -12.04
CA CYS A 54 0.78 -8.17 -11.92
C CYS A 54 -0.20 -7.91 -13.06
N ALA A 55 -0.50 -6.65 -13.37
CA ALA A 55 -1.42 -6.28 -14.43
C ALA A 55 -0.93 -6.78 -15.79
N SER A 56 0.34 -6.56 -16.10
CA SER A 56 0.97 -7.02 -17.35
C SER A 56 0.92 -8.54 -17.50
N TYR A 57 1.24 -9.26 -16.42
CA TYR A 57 1.18 -10.72 -16.41
C TYR A 57 -0.23 -11.23 -16.70
N TYR A 58 -1.22 -10.77 -15.95
CA TYR A 58 -2.59 -11.26 -16.11
C TYR A 58 -3.23 -10.85 -17.45
N GLN A 59 -2.98 -9.63 -17.91
CA GLN A 59 -3.49 -9.18 -19.21
C GLN A 59 -2.81 -9.89 -20.39
N GLY A 60 -1.51 -10.18 -20.25
CA GLY A 60 -0.75 -10.88 -21.29
C GLY A 60 -1.07 -12.37 -21.39
N TYR A 61 -1.20 -13.06 -20.25
CA TYR A 61 -1.43 -14.50 -20.22
C TYR A 61 -2.90 -14.92 -20.23
N PHE A 62 -3.81 -14.03 -19.81
CA PHE A 62 -5.25 -14.33 -19.69
C PHE A 62 -6.12 -13.22 -20.32
N PRO A 63 -5.91 -12.87 -21.59
CA PRO A 63 -6.59 -11.73 -22.23
C PRO A 63 -8.11 -11.93 -22.30
N ASP A 64 -8.58 -13.17 -22.37
CA ASP A 64 -9.99 -13.57 -22.42
C ASP A 64 -10.72 -13.47 -21.07
N ARG A 65 -10.02 -13.21 -19.98
CA ARG A 65 -10.59 -13.10 -18.63
C ARG A 65 -11.12 -11.71 -18.31
N ASP A 66 -10.91 -10.72 -19.17
CA ASP A 66 -11.33 -9.30 -19.02
C ASP A 66 -10.99 -8.72 -17.64
N TYR A 67 -9.72 -8.86 -17.22
CA TYR A 67 -9.25 -8.24 -15.99
C TYR A 67 -9.12 -6.73 -16.15
N ARG A 68 -9.66 -5.97 -15.20
CA ARG A 68 -9.57 -4.51 -15.13
C ARG A 68 -8.81 -4.11 -13.87
N PHE A 69 -7.64 -3.56 -14.07
CA PHE A 69 -6.75 -3.17 -13.00
C PHE A 69 -6.86 -1.68 -12.69
N PHE A 70 -6.91 -1.36 -11.40
CA PHE A 70 -6.98 0.01 -10.91
C PHE A 70 -5.86 0.24 -9.90
N ASN A 71 -4.94 1.15 -10.24
CA ASN A 71 -3.95 1.63 -9.29
C ASN A 71 -4.55 2.77 -8.45
N ARG A 72 -4.60 2.58 -7.15
CA ARG A 72 -5.03 3.55 -6.15
C ARG A 72 -3.96 3.76 -5.08
N GLY A 73 -2.70 3.55 -5.45
CA GLY A 73 -1.54 3.94 -4.66
C GLY A 73 -1.35 5.45 -4.66
N VAL A 74 -0.91 6.03 -3.55
CA VAL A 74 -0.55 7.45 -3.44
C VAL A 74 0.67 7.58 -2.55
N GLY A 75 1.75 8.15 -3.10
CA GLY A 75 3.00 8.34 -2.38
C GLY A 75 2.82 9.07 -1.05
N GLY A 76 3.45 8.59 0.02
CA GLY A 76 3.40 9.18 1.35
C GLY A 76 2.14 8.89 2.16
N HIS A 77 1.16 8.16 1.62
CA HIS A 77 -0.09 7.86 2.33
C HIS A 77 0.10 6.79 3.41
N ALA A 78 -0.50 7.04 4.57
CA ALA A 78 -0.65 6.14 5.70
C ALA A 78 -2.09 5.60 5.75
N LEU A 79 -2.39 4.69 6.69
CA LEU A 79 -3.70 4.05 6.81
C LEU A 79 -4.86 5.06 6.94
N GLY A 80 -4.66 6.15 7.71
CA GLY A 80 -5.66 7.21 7.85
C GLY A 80 -5.99 7.92 6.53
N ASP A 81 -5.00 8.07 5.64
CA ASP A 81 -5.24 8.65 4.31
C ASP A 81 -6.00 7.69 3.40
N LEU A 82 -5.74 6.39 3.51
CA LEU A 82 -6.54 5.39 2.82
C LEU A 82 -8.00 5.46 3.29
N ALA A 83 -8.22 5.58 4.59
CA ALA A 83 -9.56 5.73 5.16
C ALA A 83 -10.30 6.95 4.59
N ALA A 84 -9.61 8.08 4.46
CA ALA A 84 -10.21 9.33 3.95
C ALA A 84 -10.68 9.24 2.48
N ARG A 85 -10.12 8.32 1.69
CA ARG A 85 -10.45 8.13 0.27
C ARG A 85 -11.04 6.74 -0.04
N TRP A 86 -11.41 5.98 1.00
CA TRP A 86 -11.85 4.60 0.86
C TRP A 86 -13.13 4.46 0.02
N GLN A 87 -14.05 5.39 0.18
CA GLN A 87 -15.29 5.40 -0.58
C GLN A 87 -15.02 5.49 -2.09
N GLU A 88 -14.25 6.50 -2.51
CA GLU A 88 -13.96 6.76 -3.92
C GLU A 88 -13.06 5.69 -4.55
N ASP A 89 -12.01 5.30 -3.81
CA ASP A 89 -10.93 4.46 -4.33
C ASP A 89 -11.17 2.96 -4.20
N VAL A 90 -12.12 2.55 -3.37
CA VAL A 90 -12.45 1.13 -3.15
C VAL A 90 -13.93 0.87 -3.37
N ILE A 91 -14.81 1.50 -2.59
CA ILE A 91 -16.24 1.14 -2.58
C ILE A 91 -16.90 1.44 -3.92
N ASP A 92 -16.70 2.64 -4.47
CA ASP A 92 -17.31 3.07 -5.74
C ASP A 92 -16.77 2.27 -6.94
N LEU A 93 -15.55 1.74 -6.83
CA LEU A 93 -14.95 0.88 -7.85
C LEU A 93 -15.52 -0.54 -7.84
N ARG A 94 -16.19 -0.95 -6.77
CA ARG A 94 -16.80 -2.29 -6.63
C ARG A 94 -15.83 -3.41 -7.00
N PRO A 95 -14.69 -3.56 -6.31
CA PRO A 95 -13.69 -4.57 -6.66
C PRO A 95 -14.21 -6.00 -6.48
N ASP A 96 -13.77 -6.91 -7.36
CA ASP A 96 -13.86 -8.35 -7.17
C ASP A 96 -12.63 -8.85 -6.38
N VAL A 97 -11.50 -8.16 -6.55
CA VAL A 97 -10.25 -8.39 -5.83
C VAL A 97 -9.72 -7.06 -5.32
N LEU A 98 -9.42 -6.98 -4.04
CA LEU A 98 -8.84 -5.82 -3.38
C LEU A 98 -7.47 -6.19 -2.80
N SER A 99 -6.42 -5.52 -3.24
CA SER A 99 -5.08 -5.60 -2.67
C SER A 99 -4.81 -4.36 -1.82
N VAL A 100 -4.43 -4.55 -0.56
CA VAL A 100 -4.11 -3.46 0.38
C VAL A 100 -2.66 -3.57 0.81
N PHE A 101 -1.90 -2.49 0.63
CA PHE A 101 -0.50 -2.40 1.03
C PHE A 101 -0.23 -1.05 1.70
N VAL A 102 -0.11 -1.03 3.03
CA VAL A 102 0.06 0.17 3.85
C VAL A 102 0.75 -0.16 5.17
N GLY A 103 1.37 0.82 5.80
CA GLY A 103 2.01 0.72 7.12
C GLY A 103 3.38 1.37 7.18
N THR A 104 4.12 1.42 6.06
CA THR A 104 5.45 2.04 6.02
C THR A 104 5.37 3.52 6.40
N ASN A 105 4.46 4.28 5.82
CA ASN A 105 4.32 5.70 6.13
C ASN A 105 3.67 5.96 7.51
N ASP A 106 2.94 5.02 8.06
CA ASP A 106 2.43 5.09 9.43
C ASP A 106 3.59 5.15 10.42
N ALA A 107 4.59 4.28 10.25
CA ALA A 107 5.83 4.31 11.02
C ALA A 107 6.61 5.62 10.78
N GLU A 108 6.79 6.04 9.51
CA GLU A 108 7.49 7.28 9.16
C GLU A 108 6.87 8.52 9.81
N ARG A 109 5.56 8.63 9.82
CA ARG A 109 4.85 9.76 10.43
C ARG A 109 5.02 9.77 11.94
N HIS A 110 5.05 8.60 12.57
CA HIS A 110 5.34 8.48 13.99
C HIS A 110 6.77 8.96 14.29
N LEU A 111 7.77 8.49 13.55
CA LEU A 111 9.15 8.94 13.68
C LEU A 111 9.29 10.43 13.41
N GLY A 112 8.60 10.95 12.40
CA GLY A 112 8.58 12.38 12.10
C GLY A 112 7.98 13.24 13.23
N ARG A 113 7.07 12.71 14.04
CA ARG A 113 6.59 13.39 15.26
C ARG A 113 7.67 13.43 16.33
N LEU A 114 8.37 12.31 16.56
CA LEU A 114 9.49 12.25 17.51
C LEU A 114 10.60 13.23 17.15
N LEU A 115 10.98 13.30 15.88
CA LEU A 115 12.03 14.18 15.38
C LEU A 115 11.69 15.67 15.49
N ARG A 116 10.42 16.04 15.47
CA ARG A 116 9.98 17.44 15.55
C ARG A 116 9.53 17.86 16.94
N ALA A 117 9.47 16.96 17.89
CA ALA A 117 9.08 17.28 19.25
C ALA A 117 10.25 17.92 20.01
N ASP A 118 9.97 18.94 20.81
CA ASP A 118 10.95 19.56 21.72
C ASP A 118 11.45 18.53 22.75
N ASP A 119 10.55 17.68 23.24
CA ASP A 119 10.87 16.50 24.06
C ASP A 119 10.21 15.26 23.45
N PRO A 120 10.98 14.36 22.82
CA PRO A 120 10.45 13.13 22.23
C PRO A 120 9.69 12.23 23.22
N LYS A 121 9.98 12.33 24.52
CA LYS A 121 9.29 11.55 25.56
C LYS A 121 7.83 11.94 25.75
N THR A 122 7.43 13.11 25.26
CA THR A 122 6.04 13.59 25.31
C THR A 122 5.20 13.06 24.14
N VAL A 123 5.82 12.51 23.12
CA VAL A 123 5.12 11.90 21.98
C VAL A 123 4.58 10.54 22.41
N PRO A 124 3.26 10.32 22.34
CA PRO A 124 2.67 9.02 22.67
C PRO A 124 3.25 7.92 21.80
N ASP A 125 3.32 6.70 22.32
CA ASP A 125 3.70 5.52 21.56
C ASP A 125 2.80 5.30 20.33
N PHE A 126 3.28 4.51 19.38
CA PHE A 126 2.46 4.14 18.22
C PHE A 126 1.24 3.33 18.67
N ASP A 127 0.04 3.84 18.36
CA ASP A 127 -1.21 3.19 18.74
C ASP A 127 -1.58 2.04 17.79
N PHE A 128 -1.03 0.87 18.07
CA PHE A 128 -1.32 -0.34 17.30
C PHE A 128 -2.78 -0.78 17.39
N ALA A 129 -3.46 -0.48 18.49
CA ALA A 129 -4.86 -0.89 18.66
C ALA A 129 -5.79 -0.05 17.77
N ASP A 130 -5.54 1.26 17.68
CA ASP A 130 -6.27 2.15 16.77
C ASP A 130 -5.95 1.84 15.31
N TRP A 131 -4.69 1.57 15.01
CA TRP A 131 -4.26 1.17 13.68
C TRP A 131 -4.95 -0.11 13.21
N GLU A 132 -4.97 -1.14 14.03
CA GLU A 132 -5.67 -2.40 13.72
C GLU A 132 -7.19 -2.20 13.60
N ARG A 133 -7.80 -1.45 14.51
CA ARG A 133 -9.24 -1.16 14.47
C ARG A 133 -9.63 -0.43 13.17
N THR A 134 -8.85 0.56 12.76
CA THR A 134 -9.05 1.28 11.51
C THR A 134 -8.91 0.34 10.32
N TYR A 135 -7.87 -0.48 10.27
CA TYR A 135 -7.65 -1.43 9.18
C TYR A 135 -8.83 -2.39 9.02
N ARG A 136 -9.27 -3.00 10.14
CA ARG A 136 -10.43 -3.92 10.15
C ARG A 136 -11.70 -3.21 9.71
N GLY A 137 -11.98 -2.00 10.20
CA GLY A 137 -13.14 -1.23 9.81
C GLY A 137 -13.22 -0.94 8.31
N LEU A 138 -12.08 -0.70 7.65
CA LEU A 138 -12.01 -0.55 6.19
C LEU A 138 -12.35 -1.86 5.46
N LEU A 139 -11.79 -2.97 5.90
CA LEU A 139 -12.08 -4.28 5.30
C LEU A 139 -13.55 -4.69 5.52
N ASP A 140 -14.13 -4.40 6.67
CA ASP A 140 -15.54 -4.65 6.97
C ASP A 140 -16.45 -3.89 6.01
N GLN A 141 -16.17 -2.60 5.77
CA GLN A 141 -16.90 -1.79 4.80
C GLN A 141 -16.80 -2.40 3.38
N ALA A 142 -15.60 -2.80 2.95
CA ALA A 142 -15.41 -3.41 1.66
C ALA A 142 -16.13 -4.76 1.53
N ARG A 143 -16.11 -5.59 2.57
CA ARG A 143 -16.81 -6.88 2.62
C ARG A 143 -18.32 -6.71 2.70
N GLN A 144 -18.80 -5.67 3.39
CA GLN A 144 -20.23 -5.33 3.41
C GLN A 144 -20.72 -4.90 2.02
N ALA A 145 -19.92 -4.11 1.29
CA ALA A 145 -20.23 -3.68 -0.07
C ALA A 145 -20.19 -4.84 -1.08
N ASN A 146 -19.30 -5.81 -0.87
CA ASN A 146 -19.19 -7.02 -1.70
C ASN A 146 -18.83 -8.25 -0.82
N PRO A 147 -19.81 -9.05 -0.40
CA PRO A 147 -19.56 -10.26 0.40
C PRO A 147 -18.65 -11.31 -0.28
N ALA A 148 -18.60 -11.31 -1.62
CA ALA A 148 -17.77 -12.21 -2.42
C ALA A 148 -16.35 -11.67 -2.68
N LEU A 149 -16.02 -10.47 -2.15
CA LEU A 149 -14.72 -9.82 -2.35
C LEU A 149 -13.57 -10.75 -1.98
N LYS A 150 -12.60 -10.87 -2.88
CA LYS A 150 -11.31 -11.49 -2.60
C LYS A 150 -10.35 -10.43 -2.08
N ILE A 151 -9.80 -10.67 -0.90
CA ILE A 151 -8.88 -9.72 -0.24
C ILE A 151 -7.46 -10.28 -0.30
N VAL A 152 -6.52 -9.41 -0.67
CA VAL A 152 -5.08 -9.65 -0.64
C VAL A 152 -4.47 -8.61 0.29
N LEU A 153 -3.77 -9.04 1.33
CA LEU A 153 -3.11 -8.16 2.28
C LEU A 153 -1.60 -8.31 2.15
N CYS A 154 -0.94 -7.17 1.96
CA CYS A 154 0.52 -7.10 1.84
C CYS A 154 1.11 -6.53 3.13
N THR A 155 2.13 -7.18 3.67
CA THR A 155 2.80 -6.69 4.87
C THR A 155 3.72 -5.51 4.54
N PRO A 156 3.73 -4.45 5.36
CA PRO A 156 4.66 -3.34 5.19
C PRO A 156 6.11 -3.78 5.42
N PHE A 157 7.03 -3.04 4.83
CA PHE A 157 8.46 -3.23 5.02
C PHE A 157 9.22 -1.92 4.92
N ALA A 158 10.46 -1.90 5.39
CA ALA A 158 11.45 -0.89 5.08
C ALA A 158 12.79 -1.59 4.91
N ALA A 159 13.44 -1.35 3.80
CA ALA A 159 14.79 -1.83 3.54
C ALA A 159 15.84 -0.81 4.01
N PRO A 160 17.02 -1.27 4.46
CA PRO A 160 18.09 -0.39 4.91
C PRO A 160 18.79 0.25 3.71
N CYS A 161 18.20 1.27 3.09
CA CYS A 161 18.77 1.95 1.94
C CYS A 161 18.70 3.47 2.06
N GLY A 162 19.71 4.14 1.50
CA GLY A 162 19.76 5.59 1.38
C GLY A 162 19.54 6.32 2.71
N LYS A 163 18.83 7.44 2.66
CA LYS A 163 18.60 8.33 3.81
C LYS A 163 17.87 7.69 5.00
N ILE A 164 17.25 6.54 4.79
CA ILE A 164 16.49 5.82 5.83
C ILE A 164 17.41 5.35 6.97
N VAL A 165 18.67 5.05 6.66
CA VAL A 165 19.66 4.55 7.63
C VAL A 165 20.73 5.59 7.98
N GLU A 166 20.58 6.81 7.48
CA GLU A 166 21.56 7.89 7.67
C GLU A 166 21.00 9.02 8.54
N GLY A 167 21.89 9.71 9.25
CA GLY A 167 21.56 10.89 10.06
C GLY A 167 20.49 10.64 11.12
N ALA A 168 19.70 11.66 11.41
CA ALA A 168 18.65 11.59 12.44
C ALA A 168 17.57 10.52 12.16
N LEU A 169 17.30 10.20 10.91
CA LEU A 169 16.38 9.09 10.55
C LEU A 169 17.02 7.74 10.85
N GLY A 170 18.34 7.60 10.66
CA GLY A 170 19.08 6.39 10.98
C GLY A 170 19.07 6.04 12.47
N GLU A 171 19.10 7.03 13.35
CA GLU A 171 19.00 6.83 14.81
C GLU A 171 17.68 6.14 15.21
N TYR A 172 16.60 6.44 14.52
CA TYR A 172 15.29 5.83 14.76
C TYR A 172 15.03 4.56 13.93
N TYR A 173 15.99 4.10 13.12
CA TYR A 173 15.81 2.91 12.30
C TYR A 173 15.41 1.66 13.11
N PRO A 174 16.00 1.37 14.27
CA PRO A 174 15.57 0.24 15.10
C PRO A 174 14.11 0.38 15.60
N LEU A 175 13.67 1.60 15.92
CA LEU A 175 12.26 1.85 16.31
C LEU A 175 11.33 1.64 15.12
N ARG A 176 11.70 2.14 13.95
CA ARG A 176 10.96 1.89 12.70
C ARG A 176 10.74 0.39 12.48
N GLN A 177 11.81 -0.39 12.55
CA GLN A 177 11.74 -1.85 12.37
C GLN A 177 10.82 -2.52 13.39
N ARG A 178 10.84 -2.09 14.66
CA ARG A 178 9.91 -2.61 15.67
C ARG A 178 8.45 -2.29 15.36
N ILE A 179 8.16 -1.05 14.94
CA ILE A 179 6.79 -0.65 14.56
C ILE A 179 6.32 -1.49 13.36
N LEU A 180 7.15 -1.59 12.32
CA LEU A 180 6.80 -2.36 11.12
C LEU A 180 6.63 -3.86 11.42
N ALA A 181 7.49 -4.44 12.24
CA ALA A 181 7.37 -5.83 12.65
C ALA A 181 6.02 -6.09 13.35
N GLN A 182 5.59 -5.20 14.25
CA GLN A 182 4.30 -5.32 14.90
C GLN A 182 3.14 -5.12 13.92
N CYS A 183 3.23 -4.17 13.00
CA CYS A 183 2.25 -4.01 11.93
C CYS A 183 2.15 -5.27 11.06
N CYS A 184 3.27 -5.93 10.75
CA CYS A 184 3.27 -7.20 10.02
C CYS A 184 2.49 -8.28 10.76
N VAL A 185 2.73 -8.45 12.07
CA VAL A 185 1.99 -9.41 12.92
C VAL A 185 0.49 -9.11 12.89
N ILE A 186 0.10 -7.83 12.96
CA ILE A 186 -1.31 -7.43 12.87
C ILE A 186 -1.89 -7.79 11.50
N VAL A 187 -1.20 -7.46 10.40
CA VAL A 187 -1.67 -7.78 9.04
C VAL A 187 -1.79 -9.28 8.83
N GLU A 188 -0.84 -10.08 9.33
CA GLU A 188 -0.92 -11.55 9.27
C GLU A 188 -2.15 -12.09 10.01
N ARG A 189 -2.44 -11.56 11.21
CA ARG A 189 -3.62 -11.91 11.99
C ARG A 189 -4.91 -11.51 11.27
N ILE A 190 -4.99 -10.28 10.76
CA ILE A 190 -6.14 -9.81 9.97
C ILE A 190 -6.33 -10.70 8.74
N ALA A 191 -5.26 -11.07 8.03
CA ALA A 191 -5.35 -11.94 6.86
C ALA A 191 -5.98 -13.30 7.22
N ALA A 192 -5.57 -13.89 8.34
CA ALA A 192 -6.14 -15.15 8.83
C ALA A 192 -7.63 -15.00 9.17
N ASP A 193 -8.00 -13.94 9.93
CA ASP A 193 -9.38 -13.71 10.40
C ASP A 193 -10.36 -13.46 9.24
N TYR A 194 -9.89 -12.77 8.17
CA TYR A 194 -10.71 -12.45 6.98
C TYR A 194 -10.64 -13.51 5.88
N GLY A 195 -9.86 -14.58 6.04
CA GLY A 195 -9.60 -15.54 4.97
C GLY A 195 -8.96 -14.89 3.75
N ALA A 196 -8.12 -13.87 3.97
CA ALA A 196 -7.46 -13.12 2.92
C ALA A 196 -6.17 -13.83 2.47
N THR A 197 -5.77 -13.59 1.23
CA THR A 197 -4.45 -14.00 0.74
C THR A 197 -3.41 -13.07 1.34
N LEU A 198 -2.40 -13.62 2.02
CA LEU A 198 -1.28 -12.87 2.56
C LEU A 198 -0.12 -12.82 1.55
N VAL A 199 0.41 -11.62 1.31
CA VAL A 199 1.69 -11.41 0.61
C VAL A 199 2.72 -10.89 1.61
N PRO A 200 3.64 -11.71 2.10
CA PRO A 200 4.56 -11.34 3.17
C PRO A 200 5.78 -10.58 2.61
N PHE A 201 5.57 -9.37 2.08
CA PHE A 201 6.65 -8.58 1.48
C PHE A 201 7.83 -8.36 2.43
N HIS A 202 7.58 -8.14 3.72
CA HIS A 202 8.66 -7.98 4.70
C HIS A 202 9.62 -9.19 4.72
N ARG A 203 9.10 -10.43 4.57
CA ARG A 203 9.94 -11.64 4.53
C ARG A 203 10.64 -11.78 3.18
N LEU A 204 9.93 -11.47 2.09
CA LEU A 204 10.49 -11.54 0.74
C LEU A 204 11.65 -10.55 0.56
N ILE A 205 11.50 -9.33 1.08
CA ILE A 205 12.55 -8.31 1.02
C ILE A 205 13.72 -8.70 1.92
N ALA A 206 13.47 -9.15 3.15
CA ALA A 206 14.53 -9.62 4.05
C ALA A 206 15.33 -10.80 3.45
N ASP A 207 14.68 -11.73 2.78
CA ASP A 207 15.36 -12.83 2.08
C ASP A 207 16.21 -12.31 0.90
N LEU A 208 15.68 -11.34 0.14
CA LEU A 208 16.45 -10.71 -0.94
C LEU A 208 17.68 -9.95 -0.41
N GLU A 209 17.55 -9.22 0.70
CA GLU A 209 18.68 -8.50 1.32
C GLU A 209 19.85 -9.43 1.66
N THR A 210 19.58 -10.67 2.08
CA THR A 210 20.62 -11.65 2.36
C THR A 210 21.39 -12.13 1.13
N ARG A 211 20.80 -11.95 -0.04
CA ARG A 211 21.38 -12.40 -1.34
C ARG A 211 22.07 -11.27 -2.10
N LEU A 212 21.92 -10.03 -1.63
CA LEU A 212 22.55 -8.89 -2.30
C LEU A 212 24.04 -8.82 -1.96
N PRO A 213 24.91 -8.55 -2.93
CA PRO A 213 26.29 -8.18 -2.65
C PRO A 213 26.29 -6.94 -1.75
N ASN A 214 26.95 -7.01 -0.59
CA ASN A 214 27.08 -5.91 0.38
C ASN A 214 25.78 -5.49 1.10
N GLY A 215 24.67 -6.22 0.97
CA GLY A 215 23.40 -5.88 1.63
C GLY A 215 22.75 -4.59 1.14
N ASP A 216 23.18 -4.05 0.00
CA ASP A 216 22.65 -2.80 -0.53
C ASP A 216 21.33 -3.05 -1.29
N ALA A 217 20.24 -2.65 -0.65
CA ALA A 217 18.89 -2.79 -1.20
C ALA A 217 18.49 -1.65 -2.16
N THR A 218 19.36 -0.68 -2.43
CA THR A 218 19.05 0.52 -3.23
C THR A 218 18.53 0.19 -4.63
N TYR A 219 18.99 -0.90 -5.23
CA TYR A 219 18.57 -1.31 -6.57
C TYR A 219 17.23 -2.04 -6.61
N TRP A 220 16.65 -2.41 -5.45
CA TRP A 220 15.47 -3.27 -5.36
C TRP A 220 14.25 -2.58 -4.76
N VAL A 221 14.45 -1.51 -3.99
CA VAL A 221 13.42 -0.93 -3.12
C VAL A 221 13.27 0.57 -3.36
N TRP A 222 13.38 0.99 -4.55
CA TRP A 222 13.17 2.40 -4.86
C TRP A 222 11.78 2.75 -5.20
#